data_4194c9b199b6846347e8b95a905599d3
#
_entry.id   4194c9b199b6846347e8b95a905599d3
#
_cell.length_a   1.000
_cell.length_b   1.000
_cell.length_c   1.000
_cell.angle_alpha   90.00
_cell.angle_beta   90.00
_cell.angle_gamma   90.00
#
_symmetry.space_group_name_H-M   'P 1'
#
loop_
_entity.id
_entity.type
_entity.pdbx_description
1 polymer ?
#
loop_
_entity_poly.entity_id
_entity_poly.type
_entity_poly.pdbx_seq_one_letter_code
_entity_poly.pdbx_strand_id
1 'polypeptide(L)'
;MRKKEFAGIFKKAIAEHARYIGVGIQTEGSSRPEIIINQTENFEEKLKYYRAAYDEDLILESAKGKKEIRIVAIAAGDSFADIEFLLTEGRPDWKKVISDAIDRVVNRMLSKYPDVDKKQRDAWTVVLEGYKEQFFKNRYTVGQQRFIVENAALYEDMFETCMNGSNEEFKEKFLHLSKELNNHA
;
A
#
# COMPACT_ATOMS: atom_id res chain seq x y z
N MET A 1 -0.02 10.64 16.42
CA MET A 1 1.30 9.97 16.59
C MET A 1 2.06 10.63 17.73
N ARG A 2 2.75 9.86 18.56
CA ARG A 2 3.61 10.34 19.65
C ARG A 2 5.07 10.13 19.30
N LYS A 3 5.98 10.85 19.93
CA LYS A 3 7.44 10.80 19.71
C LYS A 3 8.03 9.38 19.81
N LYS A 4 7.55 8.57 20.75
CA LYS A 4 7.96 7.17 20.91
C LYS A 4 7.56 6.32 19.70
N GLU A 5 6.36 6.51 19.19
CA GLU A 5 5.84 5.82 18.00
C GLU A 5 6.62 6.23 16.74
N PHE A 6 6.80 7.54 16.53
CA PHE A 6 7.65 8.10 15.46
C PHE A 6 9.05 7.47 15.46
N ALA A 7 9.71 7.47 16.63
CA ALA A 7 11.05 6.88 16.77
C ALA A 7 11.04 5.36 16.51
N GLY A 8 9.96 4.66 16.86
CA GLY A 8 9.77 3.24 16.56
C GLY A 8 9.72 2.96 15.07
N ILE A 9 8.94 3.75 14.31
CA ILE A 9 8.83 3.64 12.85
C ILE A 9 10.19 3.90 12.19
N PHE A 10 10.91 4.95 12.63
CA PHE A 10 12.23 5.28 12.13
C PHE A 10 13.24 4.12 12.34
N LYS A 11 13.28 3.56 13.55
CA LYS A 11 14.14 2.42 13.87
C LYS A 11 13.80 1.17 13.08
N LYS A 12 12.51 0.92 12.86
CA LYS A 12 12.04 -0.19 12.04
C LYS A 12 12.52 -0.02 10.59
N ALA A 13 12.37 1.16 10.01
CA ALA A 13 12.83 1.46 8.66
C ALA A 13 14.35 1.24 8.50
N ILE A 14 15.14 1.64 9.51
CA ILE A 14 16.60 1.36 9.54
C ILE A 14 16.87 -0.16 9.54
N ALA A 15 16.18 -0.91 10.40
CA ALA A 15 16.36 -2.37 10.51
C ALA A 15 15.91 -3.12 9.25
N GLU A 16 14.93 -2.60 8.53
CA GLU A 16 14.40 -3.15 7.28
C GLU A 16 15.16 -2.66 6.04
N HIS A 17 16.22 -1.88 6.22
CA HIS A 17 17.06 -1.31 5.14
C HIS A 17 16.27 -0.48 4.11
N ALA A 18 15.26 0.26 4.55
CA ALA A 18 14.55 1.19 3.68
C ALA A 18 15.51 2.21 3.07
N ARG A 19 15.30 2.59 1.81
CA ARG A 19 16.17 3.58 1.12
C ARG A 19 15.85 4.99 1.54
N TYR A 20 14.58 5.28 1.84
CA TYR A 20 14.08 6.60 2.17
C TYR A 20 13.11 6.57 3.36
N ILE A 21 13.14 7.64 4.15
CA ILE A 21 12.11 7.94 5.16
C ILE A 21 11.58 9.34 4.88
N GLY A 22 10.28 9.44 4.59
CA GLY A 22 9.58 10.71 4.47
C GLY A 22 8.95 11.11 5.79
N VAL A 23 9.07 12.39 6.14
CA VAL A 23 8.46 12.99 7.31
C VAL A 23 7.59 14.15 6.85
N GLY A 24 6.29 14.06 7.10
CA GLY A 24 5.33 15.12 6.82
C GLY A 24 5.32 16.14 7.97
N ILE A 25 5.65 17.39 7.67
CA ILE A 25 5.68 18.50 8.63
C ILE A 25 4.60 19.50 8.28
N GLN A 26 3.69 19.72 9.21
CA GLN A 26 2.62 20.70 9.10
C GLN A 26 3.00 21.97 9.84
N THR A 27 2.93 23.09 9.14
CA THR A 27 3.01 24.43 9.75
C THR A 27 1.60 24.98 9.93
N GLU A 28 1.34 25.62 11.07
CA GLU A 28 0.06 26.28 11.35
C GLU A 28 -0.30 27.27 10.23
N GLY A 29 -1.55 27.12 9.70
CA GLY A 29 -2.05 27.92 8.58
C GLY A 29 -1.67 27.39 7.19
N SER A 30 -0.84 26.34 7.09
CA SER A 30 -0.59 25.67 5.81
C SER A 30 -1.71 24.66 5.50
N SER A 31 -2.16 24.61 4.24
CA SER A 31 -3.20 23.66 3.80
C SER A 31 -2.70 22.24 3.62
N ARG A 32 -1.38 22.05 3.47
CA ARG A 32 -0.74 20.75 3.25
C ARG A 32 0.56 20.65 4.02
N PRO A 33 0.92 19.45 4.49
CA PRO A 33 2.23 19.22 5.08
C PRO A 33 3.33 19.33 4.01
N GLU A 34 4.50 19.80 4.42
CA GLU A 34 5.73 19.70 3.67
C GLU A 34 6.33 18.30 3.92
N ILE A 35 6.76 17.60 2.86
CA ILE A 35 7.37 16.28 2.94
C ILE A 35 8.88 16.43 2.88
N ILE A 36 9.56 16.08 3.99
CA ILE A 36 11.02 16.02 4.05
C ILE A 36 11.46 14.57 3.87
N ILE A 37 12.19 14.28 2.79
CA ILE A 37 12.71 12.96 2.51
C ILE A 37 14.15 12.86 3.03
N ASN A 38 14.37 11.85 3.87
CA ASN A 38 15.68 11.49 4.40
C ASN A 38 16.21 10.25 3.69
N GLN A 39 17.49 10.24 3.36
CA GLN A 39 18.18 9.09 2.75
C GLN A 39 18.83 8.22 3.82
N THR A 40 19.09 6.95 3.50
CA THR A 40 19.61 5.93 4.41
C THR A 40 20.85 6.39 5.19
N GLU A 41 21.76 7.09 4.52
CA GLU A 41 23.03 7.54 5.10
C GLU A 41 22.85 8.51 6.27
N ASN A 42 21.69 9.18 6.31
CA ASN A 42 21.39 10.22 7.30
C ASN A 42 20.39 9.77 8.38
N PHE A 43 19.89 8.53 8.32
CA PHE A 43 18.78 8.12 9.18
C PHE A 43 19.07 8.27 10.68
N GLU A 44 20.21 7.83 11.14
CA GLU A 44 20.56 7.90 12.56
C GLU A 44 20.73 9.35 13.04
N GLU A 45 21.36 10.19 12.23
CA GLU A 45 21.54 11.61 12.53
C GLU A 45 20.19 12.33 12.57
N LYS A 46 19.32 12.06 11.58
CA LYS A 46 17.98 12.65 11.51
C LYS A 46 17.09 12.17 12.65
N LEU A 47 17.15 10.91 13.03
CA LEU A 47 16.42 10.43 14.22
C LEU A 47 16.87 11.15 15.50
N LYS A 48 18.18 11.36 15.68
CA LYS A 48 18.71 12.15 16.81
C LYS A 48 18.19 13.58 16.77
N TYR A 49 18.25 14.22 15.60
CA TYR A 49 17.73 15.58 15.40
C TYR A 49 16.24 15.67 15.76
N TYR A 50 15.38 14.84 15.18
CA TYR A 50 13.94 14.86 15.45
C TYR A 50 13.63 14.63 16.93
N ARG A 51 14.36 13.73 17.58
CA ARG A 51 14.20 13.45 19.02
C ARG A 51 14.63 14.64 19.90
N ALA A 52 15.61 15.41 19.48
CA ALA A 52 16.08 16.57 20.23
C ALA A 52 15.23 17.82 19.98
N ALA A 53 14.79 18.04 18.73
CA ALA A 53 14.15 19.27 18.31
C ALA A 53 12.62 19.30 18.59
N TYR A 54 11.97 18.14 18.69
CA TYR A 54 10.52 18.02 18.84
C TYR A 54 10.15 17.46 20.22
N ASP A 55 9.05 17.93 20.79
CA ASP A 55 8.51 17.46 22.07
C ASP A 55 7.77 16.10 21.94
N GLU A 56 7.13 15.65 23.03
CA GLU A 56 6.41 14.36 23.05
C GLU A 56 5.20 14.31 22.12
N ASP A 57 4.63 15.46 21.76
CA ASP A 57 3.52 15.62 20.81
C ASP A 57 3.99 15.89 19.38
N LEU A 58 5.31 15.81 19.15
CA LEU A 58 5.98 16.08 17.88
C LEU A 58 5.79 17.53 17.41
N ILE A 59 5.73 18.48 18.35
CA ILE A 59 5.74 19.92 18.09
C ILE A 59 7.18 20.41 18.22
N LEU A 60 7.62 21.23 17.26
CA LEU A 60 8.97 21.78 17.22
C LEU A 60 9.17 22.77 18.41
N GLU A 61 10.09 22.45 19.32
CA GLU A 61 10.33 23.21 20.54
C GLU A 61 10.69 24.67 20.27
N SER A 62 11.52 24.95 19.27
CA SER A 62 11.95 26.32 18.93
C SER A 62 10.84 27.17 18.29
N ALA A 63 9.70 26.56 17.92
CA ALA A 63 8.56 27.23 17.34
C ALA A 63 7.46 27.54 18.39
N LYS A 64 7.59 27.05 19.64
CA LYS A 64 6.61 27.30 20.69
C LYS A 64 6.42 28.81 20.94
N GLY A 65 5.16 29.23 20.99
CA GLY A 65 4.80 30.66 21.12
C GLY A 65 4.86 31.49 19.83
N LYS A 66 5.12 30.81 18.70
CA LYS A 66 5.06 31.37 17.34
C LYS A 66 4.02 30.57 16.54
N LYS A 67 4.27 30.35 15.23
CA LYS A 67 3.50 29.40 14.44
C LYS A 67 3.84 27.96 14.84
N GLU A 68 2.84 27.15 15.15
CA GLU A 68 3.06 25.74 15.46
C GLU A 68 3.62 25.01 14.23
N ILE A 69 4.68 24.25 14.45
CA ILE A 69 5.28 23.35 13.46
C ILE A 69 5.27 21.95 14.06
N ARG A 70 4.61 21.01 13.39
CA ARG A 70 4.36 19.66 13.92
C ARG A 70 4.67 18.60 12.90
N ILE A 71 5.26 17.48 13.33
CA ILE A 71 5.31 16.26 12.54
C ILE A 71 3.94 15.59 12.59
N VAL A 72 3.32 15.40 11.42
CA VAL A 72 1.97 14.83 11.29
C VAL A 72 1.96 13.44 10.69
N ALA A 73 3.00 13.08 9.92
CA ALA A 73 3.09 11.80 9.23
C ALA A 73 4.54 11.33 9.08
N ILE A 74 4.72 10.02 8.93
CA ILE A 74 5.99 9.38 8.60
C ILE A 74 5.73 8.14 7.74
N ALA A 75 6.54 7.95 6.72
CA ALA A 75 6.54 6.76 5.88
C ALA A 75 7.95 6.35 5.51
N ALA A 76 8.15 5.05 5.29
CA ALA A 76 9.40 4.49 4.77
C ALA A 76 9.11 3.75 3.46
N GLY A 77 10.01 3.84 2.50
CA GLY A 77 9.88 3.22 1.18
C GLY A 77 11.18 3.24 0.39
N ASP A 78 11.13 2.68 -0.82
CA ASP A 78 12.32 2.52 -1.66
C ASP A 78 12.37 3.53 -2.82
N SER A 79 11.34 4.35 -3.00
CA SER A 79 11.28 5.43 -3.96
C SER A 79 10.62 6.70 -3.39
N PHE A 80 10.88 7.85 -4.01
CA PHE A 80 10.21 9.12 -3.66
C PHE A 80 8.71 9.05 -3.91
N ALA A 81 8.30 8.41 -5.00
CA ALA A 81 6.90 8.24 -5.34
C ALA A 81 6.15 7.41 -4.28
N ASP A 82 6.79 6.35 -3.73
CA ASP A 82 6.20 5.57 -2.64
C ASP A 82 6.01 6.40 -1.38
N ILE A 83 7.02 7.20 -1.02
CA ILE A 83 6.95 8.08 0.15
C ILE A 83 5.82 9.10 -0.01
N GLU A 84 5.76 9.77 -1.15
CA GLU A 84 4.72 10.76 -1.43
C GLU A 84 3.33 10.11 -1.37
N PHE A 85 3.15 8.98 -2.03
CA PHE A 85 1.90 8.24 -2.01
C PHE A 85 1.48 7.83 -0.59
N LEU A 86 2.40 7.25 0.19
CA LEU A 86 2.10 6.81 1.57
C LEU A 86 1.75 7.96 2.50
N LEU A 87 2.31 9.15 2.28
CA LEU A 87 2.08 10.33 3.12
C LEU A 87 0.83 11.11 2.70
N THR A 88 0.39 11.01 1.45
CA THR A 88 -0.79 11.71 0.92
C THR A 88 -2.04 10.84 0.89
N GLU A 89 -1.93 9.61 0.39
CA GLU A 89 -3.05 8.68 0.17
C GLU A 89 -3.13 7.58 1.25
N GLY A 90 -2.08 7.42 2.05
CA GLY A 90 -1.97 6.36 3.02
C GLY A 90 -1.54 5.02 2.43
N ARG A 91 -1.55 3.97 3.25
CA ARG A 91 -1.14 2.63 2.80
C ARG A 91 -2.21 2.03 1.90
N PRO A 92 -1.84 1.53 0.69
CA PRO A 92 -2.80 0.90 -0.21
C PRO A 92 -3.44 -0.34 0.42
N ASP A 93 -4.77 -0.40 0.47
CA ASP A 93 -5.48 -1.61 0.89
C ASP A 93 -5.67 -2.57 -0.30
N TRP A 94 -4.57 -3.05 -0.83
CA TRP A 94 -4.54 -3.97 -1.95
C TRP A 94 -5.28 -5.28 -1.67
N LYS A 95 -5.32 -5.72 -0.39
CA LYS A 95 -6.06 -6.94 0.00
C LYS A 95 -7.55 -6.77 -0.18
N LYS A 96 -8.06 -5.61 0.22
CA LYS A 96 -9.47 -5.26 -0.01
C LYS A 96 -9.76 -5.21 -1.50
N VAL A 97 -8.89 -4.61 -2.31
CA VAL A 97 -9.07 -4.54 -3.77
C VAL A 97 -9.16 -5.91 -4.42
N ILE A 98 -8.28 -6.86 -4.06
CA ILE A 98 -8.34 -8.24 -4.56
C ILE A 98 -9.64 -8.94 -4.09
N SER A 99 -10.02 -8.79 -2.82
CA SER A 99 -11.28 -9.37 -2.32
C SER A 99 -12.50 -8.81 -3.06
N ASP A 100 -12.59 -7.49 -3.18
CA ASP A 100 -13.69 -6.83 -3.88
C ASP A 100 -13.75 -7.23 -5.38
N ALA A 101 -12.59 -7.43 -6.03
CA ALA A 101 -12.52 -7.92 -7.42
C ALA A 101 -13.12 -9.32 -7.55
N ILE A 102 -12.77 -10.22 -6.65
CA ILE A 102 -13.31 -11.59 -6.61
C ILE A 102 -14.83 -11.56 -6.38
N ASP A 103 -15.30 -10.79 -5.39
CA ASP A 103 -16.72 -10.66 -5.09
C ASP A 103 -17.52 -10.13 -6.30
N ARG A 104 -16.97 -9.13 -7.02
CA ARG A 104 -17.60 -8.62 -8.25
C ARG A 104 -17.67 -9.66 -9.36
N VAL A 105 -16.62 -10.47 -9.53
CA VAL A 105 -16.60 -11.55 -10.51
C VAL A 105 -17.65 -12.62 -10.16
N VAL A 106 -17.70 -13.08 -8.91
CA VAL A 106 -18.70 -14.05 -8.45
C VAL A 106 -20.12 -13.53 -8.70
N ASN A 107 -20.41 -12.28 -8.33
CA ASN A 107 -21.72 -11.68 -8.53
C ASN A 107 -22.09 -11.56 -10.01
N ARG A 108 -21.14 -11.21 -10.89
CA ARG A 108 -21.37 -11.21 -12.35
C ARG A 108 -21.68 -12.61 -12.89
N MET A 109 -20.93 -13.63 -12.43
CA MET A 109 -21.17 -15.01 -12.81
C MET A 109 -22.56 -15.49 -12.40
N LEU A 110 -22.97 -15.21 -11.17
CA LEU A 110 -24.32 -15.54 -10.67
C LEU A 110 -25.42 -14.84 -11.46
N SER A 111 -25.19 -13.59 -11.87
CA SER A 111 -26.13 -12.84 -12.69
C SER A 111 -26.23 -13.38 -14.12
N LYS A 112 -25.10 -13.82 -14.69
CA LYS A 112 -25.03 -14.39 -16.05
C LYS A 112 -25.61 -15.79 -16.13
N TYR A 113 -25.52 -16.56 -15.04
CA TYR A 113 -25.95 -17.94 -14.95
C TYR A 113 -26.88 -18.13 -13.74
N PRO A 114 -28.13 -17.60 -13.78
CA PRO A 114 -29.04 -17.59 -12.62
C PRO A 114 -29.45 -19.01 -12.17
N ASP A 115 -29.52 -19.96 -13.12
CA ASP A 115 -29.94 -21.33 -12.87
C ASP A 115 -28.78 -22.29 -12.52
N VAL A 116 -27.57 -21.76 -12.32
CA VAL A 116 -26.42 -22.57 -11.94
C VAL A 116 -26.69 -23.25 -10.58
N ASP A 117 -26.39 -24.54 -10.50
CA ASP A 117 -26.58 -25.31 -9.27
C ASP A 117 -25.60 -24.91 -8.16
N LYS A 118 -25.95 -25.30 -6.92
CA LYS A 118 -25.13 -24.99 -5.75
C LYS A 118 -23.70 -25.53 -5.86
N LYS A 119 -23.53 -26.74 -6.40
CA LYS A 119 -22.21 -27.38 -6.51
C LYS A 119 -21.28 -26.56 -7.42
N GLN A 120 -21.80 -26.05 -8.52
CA GLN A 120 -21.04 -25.21 -9.44
C GLN A 120 -20.70 -23.85 -8.81
N ARG A 121 -21.62 -23.24 -8.06
CA ARG A 121 -21.35 -21.99 -7.31
C ARG A 121 -20.24 -22.18 -6.29
N ASP A 122 -20.33 -23.26 -5.50
CA ASP A 122 -19.33 -23.59 -4.50
C ASP A 122 -17.96 -23.84 -5.15
N ALA A 123 -17.91 -24.49 -6.31
CA ALA A 123 -16.68 -24.71 -7.07
C ALA A 123 -16.02 -23.38 -7.53
N TRP A 124 -16.82 -22.44 -8.05
CA TRP A 124 -16.32 -21.12 -8.42
C TRP A 124 -15.69 -20.38 -7.23
N THR A 125 -16.42 -20.37 -6.11
CA THR A 125 -15.95 -19.73 -4.88
C THR A 125 -14.63 -20.36 -4.40
N VAL A 126 -14.53 -21.68 -4.37
CA VAL A 126 -13.31 -22.38 -3.92
C VAL A 126 -12.11 -22.02 -4.80
N VAL A 127 -12.29 -21.98 -6.12
CA VAL A 127 -11.20 -21.64 -7.05
C VAL A 127 -10.72 -20.21 -6.84
N LEU A 128 -11.64 -19.25 -6.76
CA LEU A 128 -11.30 -17.83 -6.59
C LEU A 128 -10.70 -17.53 -5.20
N GLU A 129 -11.22 -18.15 -4.14
CA GLU A 129 -10.61 -18.05 -2.80
C GLU A 129 -9.21 -18.66 -2.76
N GLY A 130 -8.95 -19.74 -3.49
CA GLY A 130 -7.61 -20.30 -3.66
C GLY A 130 -6.63 -19.30 -4.29
N TYR A 131 -7.03 -18.56 -5.31
CA TYR A 131 -6.21 -17.47 -5.88
C TYR A 131 -6.01 -16.32 -4.88
N LYS A 132 -7.06 -15.89 -4.18
CA LYS A 132 -6.97 -14.87 -3.14
C LYS A 132 -5.94 -15.22 -2.08
N GLU A 133 -5.96 -16.47 -1.58
CA GLU A 133 -4.98 -16.95 -0.62
C GLU A 133 -3.54 -16.90 -1.17
N GLN A 134 -3.34 -17.22 -2.46
CA GLN A 134 -2.04 -17.13 -3.11
C GLN A 134 -1.54 -15.67 -3.14
N PHE A 135 -2.39 -14.73 -3.56
CA PHE A 135 -2.05 -13.31 -3.51
C PHE A 135 -1.68 -12.86 -2.09
N PHE A 136 -2.45 -13.27 -1.08
CA PHE A 136 -2.27 -12.83 0.31
C PHE A 136 -1.02 -13.40 0.99
N LYS A 137 -0.46 -14.50 0.49
CA LYS A 137 0.82 -15.08 0.95
C LYS A 137 2.03 -14.26 0.48
N ASN A 138 1.90 -13.51 -0.61
CA ASN A 138 2.99 -12.73 -1.15
C ASN A 138 3.26 -11.47 -0.31
N ARG A 139 4.53 -11.09 -0.24
CA ARG A 139 4.96 -9.81 0.31
C ARG A 139 5.20 -8.86 -0.85
N TYR A 140 4.33 -7.87 -0.99
CA TYR A 140 4.44 -6.86 -2.03
C TYR A 140 5.11 -5.60 -1.50
N THR A 141 5.99 -5.01 -2.33
CA THR A 141 6.52 -3.66 -2.10
C THR A 141 5.39 -2.63 -2.15
N VAL A 142 5.64 -1.39 -1.72
CA VAL A 142 4.64 -0.32 -1.79
C VAL A 142 4.27 -0.05 -3.24
N GLY A 143 5.24 -0.02 -4.16
CA GLY A 143 4.99 0.15 -5.59
C GLY A 143 4.07 -0.94 -6.16
N GLN A 144 4.31 -2.20 -5.81
CA GLN A 144 3.45 -3.31 -6.19
C GLN A 144 2.04 -3.22 -5.61
N GLN A 145 1.92 -2.84 -4.33
CA GLN A 145 0.61 -2.64 -3.69
C GLN A 145 -0.19 -1.53 -4.38
N ARG A 146 0.48 -0.44 -4.74
CA ARG A 146 -0.10 0.67 -5.50
C ARG A 146 -0.57 0.22 -6.88
N PHE A 147 0.28 -0.51 -7.61
CA PHE A 147 -0.08 -1.08 -8.91
C PHE A 147 -1.36 -1.92 -8.85
N ILE A 148 -1.49 -2.80 -7.83
CA ILE A 148 -2.70 -3.60 -7.62
C ILE A 148 -3.94 -2.71 -7.44
N VAL A 149 -3.83 -1.67 -6.62
CA VAL A 149 -4.96 -0.75 -6.34
C VAL A 149 -5.36 0.04 -7.58
N GLU A 150 -4.38 0.57 -8.32
CA GLU A 150 -4.62 1.37 -9.53
C GLU A 150 -5.15 0.54 -10.70
N ASN A 151 -4.90 -0.77 -10.69
CA ASN A 151 -5.24 -1.68 -11.80
C ASN A 151 -6.26 -2.77 -11.41
N ALA A 152 -7.17 -2.48 -10.47
CA ALA A 152 -8.20 -3.41 -9.99
C ALA A 152 -8.99 -4.09 -11.13
N ALA A 153 -9.29 -3.37 -12.21
CA ALA A 153 -10.03 -3.89 -13.36
C ALA A 153 -9.27 -5.01 -14.10
N LEU A 154 -7.94 -4.96 -14.15
CA LEU A 154 -7.14 -6.02 -14.77
C LEU A 154 -7.19 -7.32 -13.97
N TYR A 155 -7.25 -7.22 -12.63
CA TYR A 155 -7.44 -8.39 -11.76
C TYR A 155 -8.83 -8.97 -11.89
N GLU A 156 -9.86 -8.14 -12.00
CA GLU A 156 -11.22 -8.61 -12.29
C GLU A 156 -11.30 -9.36 -13.62
N ASP A 157 -10.73 -8.80 -14.68
CA ASP A 157 -10.68 -9.41 -16.00
C ASP A 157 -9.94 -10.77 -15.98
N MET A 158 -8.81 -10.84 -15.27
CA MET A 158 -8.08 -12.07 -15.05
C MET A 158 -8.91 -13.13 -14.32
N PHE A 159 -9.58 -12.76 -13.21
CA PHE A 159 -10.42 -13.69 -12.46
C PHE A 159 -11.65 -14.14 -13.27
N GLU A 160 -12.27 -13.24 -14.04
CA GLU A 160 -13.38 -13.59 -14.92
C GLU A 160 -12.94 -14.55 -16.05
N THR A 161 -11.76 -14.34 -16.61
CA THR A 161 -11.16 -15.26 -17.59
C THR A 161 -10.88 -16.64 -16.99
N CYS A 162 -10.43 -16.69 -15.74
CA CYS A 162 -10.25 -17.95 -15.00
C CYS A 162 -11.54 -18.78 -14.95
N MET A 163 -12.69 -18.11 -14.87
CA MET A 163 -13.99 -18.77 -14.73
C MET A 163 -14.66 -19.12 -16.07
N ASN A 164 -14.41 -18.33 -17.11
CA ASN A 164 -15.12 -18.42 -18.40
C ASN A 164 -14.20 -18.70 -19.59
N GLY A 165 -12.90 -18.43 -19.47
CA GLY A 165 -11.94 -18.50 -20.56
C GLY A 165 -11.28 -19.87 -20.70
N SER A 166 -10.39 -19.96 -21.68
CA SER A 166 -9.48 -21.10 -21.79
C SER A 166 -8.34 -21.00 -20.76
N ASN A 167 -7.76 -22.16 -20.42
CA ASN A 167 -6.59 -22.18 -19.54
C ASN A 167 -5.41 -21.38 -20.10
N GLU A 168 -5.25 -21.36 -21.43
CA GLU A 168 -4.23 -20.60 -22.13
C GLU A 168 -4.44 -19.10 -21.96
N GLU A 169 -5.66 -18.61 -22.20
CA GLU A 169 -5.99 -17.19 -22.05
C GLU A 169 -5.79 -16.70 -20.62
N PHE A 170 -6.24 -17.46 -19.63
CA PHE A 170 -5.99 -17.16 -18.22
C PHE A 170 -4.48 -17.11 -17.92
N LYS A 171 -3.71 -18.08 -18.39
CA LYS A 171 -2.27 -18.14 -18.18
C LYS A 171 -1.55 -16.94 -18.80
N GLU A 172 -1.93 -16.52 -19.99
CA GLU A 172 -1.37 -15.31 -20.63
C GLU A 172 -1.65 -14.05 -19.81
N LYS A 173 -2.89 -13.83 -19.37
CA LYS A 173 -3.25 -12.69 -18.52
C LYS A 173 -2.52 -12.72 -17.18
N PHE A 174 -2.43 -13.87 -16.55
CA PHE A 174 -1.70 -14.03 -15.28
C PHE A 174 -0.21 -13.72 -15.44
N LEU A 175 0.43 -14.21 -16.50
CA LEU A 175 1.84 -13.95 -16.78
C LEU A 175 2.08 -12.47 -17.11
N HIS A 176 1.19 -11.84 -17.87
CA HIS A 176 1.25 -10.41 -18.15
C HIS A 176 1.17 -9.58 -16.88
N LEU A 177 0.16 -9.81 -16.05
CA LEU A 177 0.00 -9.10 -14.77
C LEU A 177 1.17 -9.31 -13.82
N SER A 178 1.70 -10.54 -13.76
CA SER A 178 2.88 -10.88 -12.94
C SER A 178 4.12 -10.11 -13.41
N LYS A 179 4.31 -9.96 -14.72
CA LYS A 179 5.41 -9.18 -15.29
C LYS A 179 5.27 -7.70 -14.98
N GLU A 180 4.07 -7.13 -15.20
CA GLU A 180 3.80 -5.72 -14.87
C GLU A 180 3.99 -5.46 -13.37
N LEU A 181 3.48 -6.33 -12.51
CA LEU A 181 3.66 -6.22 -11.05
C LEU A 181 5.14 -6.21 -10.64
N ASN A 182 5.97 -7.03 -11.31
CA ASN A 182 7.41 -7.06 -11.04
C ASN A 182 8.15 -5.80 -11.51
N ASN A 183 7.64 -5.08 -12.50
CA ASN A 183 8.18 -3.80 -12.93
C ASN A 183 8.00 -2.71 -11.86
N HIS A 184 7.13 -2.93 -10.87
CA HIS A 184 6.85 -2.04 -9.74
C HIS A 184 7.46 -2.53 -8.40
N ALA A 185 8.41 -3.45 -8.47
CA ALA A 185 9.10 -4.01 -7.30
C ALA A 185 10.12 -3.05 -6.68
#